data_2ac9151d673ea1f6a37b54b7afd52c47
#
_entry.id   2ac9151d673ea1f6a37b54b7afd52c47
#
_cell.length_a   1.000
_cell.length_b   1.000
_cell.length_c   1.000
_cell.angle_alpha   90.00
_cell.angle_beta   90.00
_cell.angle_gamma   90.00
#
_symmetry.space_group_name_H-M   'P 1'
#
loop_
_entity.id
_entity.type
_entity.pdbx_description
1 polymer ?
#
loop_
_entity_poly.entity_id
_entity_poly.type
_entity_poly.pdbx_seq_one_letter_code
_entity_poly.pdbx_strand_id
1 'polypeptide(L)'
;MGKFQVIDHPLIQHKLTIIRDKNCGTKVFREVVDEIAMLMAYEISRDMPVEDIEIETPIVKSVQKTLTGKKVAIIPILRAGIGMVDGILELIPAAKVGHVGMYRDEETLEPHEYFIKLPDDIDSRQLLVVDPMLATGGSAIMAIDSLKKRGATNIKFVCLVSAPEGVKALRDAHPDVDIYTAALDDHLNENGYIVPGLGDAGDRLFGTK
;
A
#
# COMPACT_ATOMS: atom_id res chain seq x y z
N MET A 1 4.73 -18.26 -5.64
CA MET A 1 4.80 -17.64 -4.30
C MET A 1 5.05 -16.20 -4.47
N GLY A 2 4.24 -15.32 -3.84
CA GLY A 2 4.36 -13.89 -3.92
C GLY A 2 5.72 -13.40 -3.43
N LYS A 3 6.17 -12.30 -4.00
CA LYS A 3 7.43 -11.64 -3.68
C LYS A 3 7.31 -10.91 -2.34
N PHE A 4 8.37 -10.93 -1.54
CA PHE A 4 8.55 -10.00 -0.44
C PHE A 4 9.76 -9.11 -0.75
N GLN A 5 9.55 -7.80 -0.74
CA GLN A 5 10.61 -6.86 -1.06
C GLN A 5 10.61 -5.68 -0.08
N VAL A 6 11.77 -5.43 0.51
CA VAL A 6 12.09 -4.16 1.18
C VAL A 6 12.64 -3.21 0.12
N ILE A 7 12.04 -2.03 0.02
CA ILE A 7 12.49 -0.98 -0.91
C ILE A 7 13.51 -0.10 -0.17
N ASP A 8 14.75 -0.56 -0.17
CA ASP A 8 15.87 0.11 0.50
C ASP A 8 16.49 1.17 -0.42
N HIS A 9 15.84 2.32 -0.50
CA HIS A 9 16.33 3.46 -1.27
C HIS A 9 16.71 4.62 -0.32
N PRO A 10 17.88 5.28 -0.48
CA PRO A 10 18.35 6.33 0.43
C PRO A 10 17.34 7.44 0.70
N LEU A 11 16.59 7.90 -0.32
CA LEU A 11 15.56 8.91 -0.12
C LEU A 11 14.39 8.39 0.72
N ILE A 12 14.00 7.13 0.56
CA ILE A 12 12.94 6.52 1.38
C ILE A 12 13.43 6.39 2.82
N GLN A 13 14.65 5.90 3.04
CA GLN A 13 15.22 5.77 4.40
C GLN A 13 15.35 7.12 5.11
N HIS A 14 15.79 8.16 4.38
CA HIS A 14 15.81 9.52 4.91
C HIS A 14 14.42 9.99 5.36
N LYS A 15 13.41 9.78 4.53
CA LYS A 15 12.01 10.18 4.82
C LYS A 15 11.40 9.35 5.96
N LEU A 16 11.70 8.05 6.03
CA LEU A 16 11.31 7.21 7.17
C LEU A 16 11.87 7.74 8.48
N THR A 17 13.12 8.20 8.51
CA THR A 17 13.74 8.81 9.69
C THR A 17 12.91 10.00 10.19
N ILE A 18 12.39 10.83 9.29
CA ILE A 18 11.56 11.99 9.64
C ILE A 18 10.25 11.55 10.30
N ILE A 19 9.52 10.61 9.67
CA ILE A 19 8.22 10.17 10.22
C ILE A 19 8.33 9.27 11.45
N ARG A 20 9.48 8.67 11.70
CA ARG A 20 9.74 7.90 12.93
C ARG A 20 9.93 8.79 14.14
N ASP A 21 10.41 10.03 13.97
CA ASP A 21 10.59 10.96 15.08
C ASP A 21 9.23 11.27 15.74
N LYS A 22 9.15 11.05 17.06
CA LYS A 22 7.95 11.34 17.86
C LYS A 22 7.55 12.82 17.83
N ASN A 23 8.49 13.73 17.56
CA ASN A 23 8.25 15.16 17.47
C ASN A 23 7.79 15.60 16.06
N CYS A 24 7.71 14.69 15.10
CA CYS A 24 7.19 14.98 13.76
C CYS A 24 5.69 15.31 13.85
N GLY A 25 5.35 16.57 13.59
CA GLY A 25 3.96 17.03 13.63
C GLY A 25 3.11 16.48 12.49
N THR A 26 1.80 16.43 12.70
CA THR A 26 0.80 15.83 11.78
C THR A 26 0.92 16.31 10.32
N LYS A 27 1.18 17.61 10.09
CA LYS A 27 1.35 18.15 8.74
C LYS A 27 2.54 17.50 8.02
N VAL A 28 3.71 17.54 8.66
CA VAL A 28 4.95 16.98 8.08
C VAL A 28 4.83 15.47 7.92
N PHE A 29 4.20 14.80 8.89
CA PHE A 29 3.96 13.36 8.81
C PHE A 29 3.15 12.99 7.57
N ARG A 30 2.05 13.68 7.28
CA ARG A 30 1.23 13.45 6.07
C ARG A 30 2.01 13.71 4.78
N GLU A 31 2.70 14.84 4.69
CA GLU A 31 3.48 15.20 3.51
C GLU A 31 4.56 14.14 3.22
N VAL A 32 5.27 13.69 4.24
CA VAL A 32 6.35 12.70 4.06
C VAL A 32 5.82 11.30 3.79
N VAL A 33 4.70 10.89 4.39
CA VAL A 33 4.02 9.62 4.06
C VAL A 33 3.64 9.58 2.58
N ASP A 34 3.09 10.67 2.07
CA ASP A 34 2.69 10.84 0.68
C ASP A 34 3.89 10.73 -0.27
N GLU A 35 4.98 11.42 0.05
CA GLU A 35 6.24 11.35 -0.71
C GLU A 35 6.86 9.94 -0.72
N ILE A 36 6.82 9.21 0.41
CA ILE A 36 7.30 7.82 0.46
C ILE A 36 6.40 6.93 -0.41
N ALA A 37 5.08 7.10 -0.32
CA ALA A 37 4.12 6.33 -1.10
C ALA A 37 4.34 6.52 -2.62
N MET A 38 4.61 7.74 -3.07
CA MET A 38 4.97 8.05 -4.45
C MET A 38 6.27 7.35 -4.89
N LEU A 39 7.33 7.43 -4.08
CA LEU A 39 8.61 6.77 -4.37
C LEU A 39 8.46 5.24 -4.42
N MET A 40 7.69 4.67 -3.50
CA MET A 40 7.39 3.24 -3.50
C MET A 40 6.59 2.84 -4.75
N ALA A 41 5.60 3.63 -5.16
CA ALA A 41 4.82 3.36 -6.36
C ALA A 41 5.68 3.32 -7.62
N TYR A 42 6.70 4.15 -7.72
CA TYR A 42 7.69 4.09 -8.81
C TYR A 42 8.40 2.73 -8.87
N GLU A 43 8.89 2.22 -7.74
CA GLU A 43 9.54 0.92 -7.68
C GLU A 43 8.59 -0.25 -7.94
N ILE A 44 7.39 -0.19 -7.39
CA ILE A 44 6.37 -1.24 -7.50
C ILE A 44 5.83 -1.37 -8.92
N SER A 45 5.87 -0.28 -9.71
CA SER A 45 5.39 -0.25 -11.09
C SER A 45 6.39 -0.73 -12.14
N ARG A 46 7.60 -1.18 -11.77
CA ARG A 46 8.64 -1.65 -12.71
C ARG A 46 8.22 -2.78 -13.62
N ASP A 47 7.31 -3.62 -13.20
CA ASP A 47 6.81 -4.79 -13.92
C ASP A 47 5.51 -4.52 -14.70
N MET A 48 5.08 -3.25 -14.77
CA MET A 48 3.88 -2.90 -15.54
C MET A 48 4.10 -3.18 -17.02
N PRO A 49 3.16 -3.89 -17.68
CA PRO A 49 3.31 -4.22 -19.07
C PRO A 49 3.19 -2.98 -19.96
N VAL A 50 3.97 -2.98 -21.03
CA VAL A 50 3.95 -1.92 -22.04
C VAL A 50 3.68 -2.51 -23.41
N GLU A 51 3.07 -1.70 -24.30
CA GLU A 51 2.81 -2.03 -25.70
C GLU A 51 3.34 -0.95 -26.64
N ASP A 52 3.50 -1.30 -27.90
CA ASP A 52 3.93 -0.38 -28.94
C ASP A 52 2.75 0.40 -29.49
N ILE A 53 2.91 1.73 -29.60
CA ILE A 53 1.97 2.61 -30.28
C ILE A 53 2.69 3.47 -31.32
N GLU A 54 2.03 3.72 -32.44
CA GLU A 54 2.51 4.71 -33.40
C GLU A 54 2.13 6.12 -32.93
N ILE A 55 3.10 7.00 -32.89
CA ILE A 55 2.93 8.43 -32.63
C ILE A 55 3.62 9.25 -33.69
N GLU A 56 3.26 10.52 -33.78
CA GLU A 56 3.99 11.51 -34.57
C GLU A 56 4.66 12.51 -33.64
N THR A 57 6.00 12.51 -33.69
CA THR A 57 6.80 13.53 -32.99
C THR A 57 6.82 14.82 -33.83
N PRO A 58 7.28 15.95 -33.30
CA PRO A 58 7.48 17.15 -34.12
C PRO A 58 8.41 16.98 -35.33
N ILE A 59 9.15 15.86 -35.39
CA ILE A 59 10.17 15.61 -36.43
C ILE A 59 9.74 14.49 -37.39
N VAL A 60 9.21 13.35 -36.83
CA VAL A 60 8.97 12.13 -37.63
C VAL A 60 7.97 11.22 -36.93
N LYS A 61 7.29 10.37 -37.73
CA LYS A 61 6.51 9.24 -37.20
C LYS A 61 7.44 8.22 -36.54
N SER A 62 7.02 7.69 -35.40
CA SER A 62 7.83 6.80 -34.59
C SER A 62 6.95 5.82 -33.80
N VAL A 63 7.50 4.63 -33.51
CA VAL A 63 6.89 3.67 -32.62
C VAL A 63 7.46 3.89 -31.20
N GLN A 64 6.58 4.05 -30.23
CA GLN A 64 6.94 4.32 -28.83
C GLN A 64 6.20 3.38 -27.87
N LYS A 65 6.63 3.33 -26.62
CA LYS A 65 6.03 2.50 -25.58
C LYS A 65 4.95 3.26 -24.80
N THR A 66 3.84 2.61 -24.54
CA THR A 66 2.80 3.06 -23.60
C THR A 66 2.43 1.93 -22.65
N LEU A 67 1.86 2.27 -21.50
CA LEU A 67 1.34 1.25 -20.58
C LEU A 67 0.13 0.56 -21.21
N THR A 68 0.13 -0.78 -21.20
CA THR A 68 -0.95 -1.56 -21.77
C THR A 68 -2.10 -1.81 -20.80
N GLY A 69 -3.29 -2.07 -21.33
CA GLY A 69 -4.46 -2.57 -20.60
C GLY A 69 -5.05 -1.65 -19.54
N LYS A 70 -5.90 -2.23 -18.73
CA LYS A 70 -6.45 -1.62 -17.52
C LYS A 70 -5.38 -1.68 -16.43
N LYS A 71 -5.07 -0.52 -15.89
CA LYS A 71 -3.86 -0.30 -15.14
C LYS A 71 -4.03 -0.62 -13.65
N VAL A 72 -4.07 0.35 -12.80
CA VAL A 72 -3.97 0.20 -11.36
C VAL A 72 -5.30 0.59 -10.70
N ALA A 73 -5.62 -0.07 -9.58
CA ALA A 73 -6.54 0.47 -8.60
C ALA A 73 -5.84 0.50 -7.22
N ILE A 74 -5.95 1.62 -6.53
CA ILE A 74 -5.41 1.83 -5.19
C ILE A 74 -6.52 1.51 -4.20
N ILE A 75 -6.26 0.63 -3.26
CA ILE A 75 -7.23 0.18 -2.27
C ILE A 75 -6.67 0.44 -0.87
N PRO A 76 -6.88 1.66 -0.31
CA PRO A 76 -6.51 1.94 1.06
C PRO A 76 -7.36 1.14 2.04
N ILE A 77 -6.69 0.56 3.05
CA ILE A 77 -7.36 0.05 4.24
C ILE A 77 -7.66 1.24 5.15
N LEU A 78 -8.94 1.50 5.37
CA LEU A 78 -9.38 2.64 6.17
C LEU A 78 -9.04 2.40 7.65
N ARG A 79 -8.59 3.43 8.37
CA ARG A 79 -8.44 4.86 8.00
C ARG A 79 -7.05 5.19 7.46
N ALA A 80 -5.98 4.59 8.01
CA ALA A 80 -4.60 5.02 7.82
C ALA A 80 -4.11 4.91 6.36
N GLY A 81 -4.58 3.92 5.62
CA GLY A 81 -4.21 3.73 4.20
C GLY A 81 -4.49 4.93 3.30
N ILE A 82 -5.46 5.80 3.69
CA ILE A 82 -5.77 7.02 2.91
C ILE A 82 -4.55 7.92 2.75
N GLY A 83 -3.68 7.99 3.77
CA GLY A 83 -2.48 8.83 3.72
C GLY A 83 -1.45 8.44 2.66
N MET A 84 -1.62 7.30 1.99
CA MET A 84 -0.73 6.86 0.91
C MET A 84 -1.33 7.07 -0.49
N VAL A 85 -2.59 7.48 -0.59
CA VAL A 85 -3.33 7.49 -1.86
C VAL A 85 -2.86 8.61 -2.78
N ASP A 86 -2.73 9.82 -2.27
CA ASP A 86 -2.46 11.01 -3.09
C ASP A 86 -1.08 10.92 -3.76
N GLY A 87 -0.03 10.49 -3.04
CA GLY A 87 1.30 10.30 -3.61
C GLY A 87 1.34 9.25 -4.71
N ILE A 88 0.56 8.17 -4.60
CA ILE A 88 0.45 7.18 -5.67
C ILE A 88 -0.30 7.76 -6.86
N LEU A 89 -1.37 8.55 -6.63
CA LEU A 89 -2.13 9.20 -7.70
C LEU A 89 -1.33 10.26 -8.43
N GLU A 90 -0.43 10.99 -7.76
CA GLU A 90 0.47 11.94 -8.42
C GLU A 90 1.35 11.25 -9.48
N LEU A 91 1.80 10.02 -9.19
CA LEU A 91 2.61 9.25 -10.12
C LEU A 91 1.76 8.50 -11.17
N ILE A 92 0.60 7.97 -10.77
CA ILE A 92 -0.30 7.18 -11.63
C ILE A 92 -1.70 7.82 -11.66
N PRO A 93 -1.87 8.99 -12.33
CA PRO A 93 -3.12 9.75 -12.26
C PRO A 93 -4.35 9.03 -12.81
N ALA A 94 -4.14 8.02 -13.67
CA ALA A 94 -5.21 7.19 -14.23
C ALA A 94 -5.63 6.03 -13.32
N ALA A 95 -5.02 5.86 -12.14
CA ALA A 95 -5.43 4.83 -11.19
C ALA A 95 -6.84 5.11 -10.67
N LYS A 96 -7.63 4.04 -10.52
CA LYS A 96 -8.91 4.12 -9.80
C LYS A 96 -8.66 3.96 -8.30
N VAL A 97 -9.54 4.50 -7.47
CA VAL A 97 -9.47 4.34 -6.02
C VAL A 97 -10.71 3.61 -5.54
N GLY A 98 -10.49 2.53 -4.81
CA GLY A 98 -11.53 1.87 -4.02
C GLY A 98 -11.20 2.02 -2.54
N HIS A 99 -12.10 1.64 -1.66
CA HIS A 99 -11.87 1.74 -0.21
C HIS A 99 -12.37 0.49 0.47
N VAL A 100 -11.61 0.03 1.47
CA VAL A 100 -11.98 -1.10 2.33
C VAL A 100 -11.85 -0.67 3.79
N GLY A 101 -12.97 -0.69 4.52
CA GLY A 101 -13.02 -0.42 5.94
C GLY A 101 -13.25 -1.69 6.73
N MET A 102 -12.29 -2.01 7.60
CA MET A 102 -12.29 -3.17 8.47
C MET A 102 -12.13 -2.75 9.91
N TYR A 103 -12.84 -3.40 10.82
CA TYR A 103 -12.52 -3.34 12.24
C TYR A 103 -12.58 -4.74 12.84
N ARG A 104 -11.95 -4.91 13.96
CA ARG A 104 -12.07 -6.13 14.75
C ARG A 104 -13.03 -5.83 15.90
N ASP A 105 -14.04 -6.66 16.05
CA ASP A 105 -14.95 -6.59 17.18
C ASP A 105 -14.19 -6.80 18.49
N GLU A 106 -14.43 -5.95 19.47
CA GLU A 106 -13.66 -5.96 20.73
C GLU A 106 -14.03 -7.15 21.63
N GLU A 107 -15.24 -7.69 21.51
CA GLU A 107 -15.72 -8.81 22.35
C GLU A 107 -15.46 -10.16 21.67
N THR A 108 -15.82 -10.29 20.40
CA THR A 108 -15.70 -11.55 19.65
C THR A 108 -14.36 -11.74 18.97
N LEU A 109 -13.58 -10.68 18.83
CA LEU A 109 -12.35 -10.60 18.04
C LEU A 109 -12.54 -10.97 16.57
N GLU A 110 -13.78 -11.08 16.11
CA GLU A 110 -14.10 -11.36 14.72
C GLU A 110 -13.88 -10.15 13.84
N PRO A 111 -13.42 -10.35 12.60
CA PRO A 111 -13.22 -9.30 11.64
C PRO A 111 -14.56 -8.87 11.02
N HIS A 112 -14.85 -7.58 11.05
CA HIS A 112 -16.03 -7.01 10.43
C HIS A 112 -15.66 -6.01 9.33
N GLU A 113 -16.28 -6.19 8.15
CA GLU A 113 -16.27 -5.22 7.07
C GLU A 113 -17.40 -4.20 7.32
N TYR A 114 -17.06 -2.94 7.57
CA TYR A 114 -18.07 -1.89 7.77
C TYR A 114 -18.25 -1.00 6.53
N PHE A 115 -17.29 -1.02 5.62
CA PHE A 115 -17.36 -0.25 4.38
C PHE A 115 -16.53 -0.89 3.29
N ILE A 116 -17.12 -1.02 2.11
CA ILE A 116 -16.38 -1.38 0.90
C ILE A 116 -16.99 -0.68 -0.31
N LYS A 117 -16.15 -0.02 -1.09
CA LYS A 117 -16.50 0.56 -2.37
C LYS A 117 -15.33 0.36 -3.34
N LEU A 118 -15.57 -0.40 -4.40
CA LEU A 118 -14.54 -0.83 -5.33
C LEU A 118 -14.90 -0.41 -6.77
N PRO A 119 -13.92 -0.28 -7.65
CA PRO A 119 -14.17 -0.23 -9.09
C PRO A 119 -14.85 -1.51 -9.58
N ASP A 120 -15.79 -1.39 -10.52
CA ASP A 120 -16.56 -2.54 -11.05
C ASP A 120 -15.67 -3.57 -11.78
N ASP A 121 -14.50 -3.17 -12.25
CA ASP A 121 -13.55 -3.96 -13.02
C ASP A 121 -12.30 -4.37 -12.26
N ILE A 122 -12.42 -4.64 -10.95
CA ILE A 122 -11.29 -5.02 -10.07
C ILE A 122 -10.59 -6.31 -10.49
N ASP A 123 -11.31 -7.22 -11.10
CA ASP A 123 -10.85 -8.52 -11.61
C ASP A 123 -9.80 -8.39 -12.72
N SER A 124 -9.82 -7.28 -13.44
CA SER A 124 -8.91 -6.98 -14.56
C SER A 124 -7.82 -5.95 -14.24
N ARG A 125 -7.75 -5.48 -12.98
CA ARG A 125 -6.77 -4.47 -12.54
C ARG A 125 -5.70 -5.06 -11.63
N GLN A 126 -4.52 -4.42 -11.65
CA GLN A 126 -3.56 -4.60 -10.57
C GLN A 126 -4.02 -3.79 -9.37
N LEU A 127 -4.24 -4.44 -8.23
CA LEU A 127 -4.65 -3.77 -7.00
C LEU A 127 -3.42 -3.48 -6.14
N LEU A 128 -3.24 -2.21 -5.78
CA LEU A 128 -2.31 -1.78 -4.75
C LEU A 128 -3.11 -1.61 -3.45
N VAL A 129 -3.09 -2.62 -2.60
CA VAL A 129 -3.69 -2.55 -1.26
C VAL A 129 -2.70 -1.85 -0.35
N VAL A 130 -3.07 -0.70 0.20
CA VAL A 130 -2.15 0.16 0.94
C VAL A 130 -2.58 0.35 2.39
N ASP A 131 -1.64 0.17 3.29
CA ASP A 131 -1.75 0.46 4.72
C ASP A 131 -0.36 0.88 5.22
N PRO A 132 -0.19 1.96 5.97
CA PRO A 132 1.12 2.37 6.48
C PRO A 132 1.86 1.30 7.29
N MET A 133 1.14 0.38 7.93
CA MET A 133 1.75 -0.59 8.84
C MET A 133 1.27 -2.01 8.58
N LEU A 134 2.22 -2.96 8.53
CA LEU A 134 1.95 -4.39 8.57
C LEU A 134 2.45 -4.95 9.91
N ALA A 135 1.63 -4.79 10.97
CA ALA A 135 1.96 -5.23 12.32
C ALA A 135 1.64 -6.73 12.52
N THR A 136 0.42 -7.07 12.94
CA THR A 136 -0.02 -8.48 13.10
C THR A 136 -0.47 -9.13 11.79
N GLY A 137 -0.76 -8.33 10.76
CA GLY A 137 -1.29 -8.80 9.49
C GLY A 137 -2.82 -8.95 9.42
N GLY A 138 -3.52 -8.87 10.54
CA GLY A 138 -4.96 -9.14 10.59
C GLY A 138 -5.79 -8.29 9.64
N SER A 139 -5.63 -6.96 9.64
CA SER A 139 -6.37 -6.05 8.75
C SER A 139 -6.06 -6.31 7.28
N ALA A 140 -4.78 -6.54 6.95
CA ALA A 140 -4.34 -6.84 5.60
C ALA A 140 -4.95 -8.16 5.07
N ILE A 141 -4.92 -9.23 5.89
CA ILE A 141 -5.50 -10.53 5.55
C ILE A 141 -7.00 -10.38 5.28
N MET A 142 -7.73 -9.74 6.19
CA MET A 142 -9.18 -9.54 6.04
C MET A 142 -9.54 -8.73 4.80
N ALA A 143 -8.81 -7.65 4.53
CA ALA A 143 -9.03 -6.82 3.35
C ALA A 143 -8.79 -7.63 2.07
N ILE A 144 -7.71 -8.39 2.00
CA ILE A 144 -7.38 -9.21 0.84
C ILE A 144 -8.37 -10.36 0.65
N ASP A 145 -8.82 -11.02 1.72
CA ASP A 145 -9.90 -12.01 1.67
C ASP A 145 -11.18 -11.42 1.05
N SER A 146 -11.55 -10.22 1.50
CA SER A 146 -12.73 -9.52 0.99
C SER A 146 -12.60 -9.16 -0.49
N LEU A 147 -11.41 -8.71 -0.92
CA LEU A 147 -11.12 -8.41 -2.32
C LEU A 147 -11.16 -9.65 -3.20
N LYS A 148 -10.53 -10.75 -2.76
CA LYS A 148 -10.52 -12.03 -3.50
C LYS A 148 -11.91 -12.62 -3.64
N LYS A 149 -12.76 -12.55 -2.61
CA LYS A 149 -14.18 -12.96 -2.69
C LYS A 149 -14.97 -12.18 -3.75
N ARG A 150 -14.48 -10.99 -4.15
CA ARG A 150 -15.08 -10.13 -5.17
C ARG A 150 -14.38 -10.21 -6.54
N GLY A 151 -13.48 -11.20 -6.70
CA GLY A 151 -12.84 -11.51 -7.98
C GLY A 151 -11.46 -10.88 -8.20
N ALA A 152 -10.89 -10.21 -7.20
CA ALA A 152 -9.52 -9.67 -7.32
C ALA A 152 -8.51 -10.81 -7.43
N THR A 153 -7.61 -10.74 -8.42
CA THR A 153 -6.62 -11.78 -8.72
C THR A 153 -5.18 -11.28 -8.69
N ASN A 154 -4.95 -10.02 -9.01
CA ASN A 154 -3.62 -9.41 -9.09
C ASN A 154 -3.47 -8.37 -7.98
N ILE A 155 -2.92 -8.78 -6.83
CA ILE A 155 -2.83 -7.97 -5.61
C ILE A 155 -1.38 -7.79 -5.21
N LYS A 156 -1.00 -6.54 -4.96
CA LYS A 156 0.23 -6.15 -4.28
C LYS A 156 -0.15 -5.43 -2.98
N PHE A 157 0.39 -5.87 -1.86
CA PHE A 157 0.25 -5.18 -0.58
C PHE A 157 1.44 -4.26 -0.35
N VAL A 158 1.18 -3.03 0.06
CA VAL A 158 2.20 -1.98 0.20
C VAL A 158 2.08 -1.32 1.57
N CYS A 159 3.17 -1.29 2.32
CA CYS A 159 3.23 -0.60 3.61
C CYS A 159 4.55 0.16 3.81
N LEU A 160 4.55 1.13 4.72
CA LEU A 160 5.76 1.89 5.04
C LEU A 160 6.67 1.11 5.97
N VAL A 161 6.09 0.52 7.03
CA VAL A 161 6.83 -0.33 7.98
C VAL A 161 6.10 -1.64 8.20
N SER A 162 6.87 -2.70 8.39
CA SER A 162 6.35 -4.05 8.66
C SER A 162 7.12 -4.73 9.79
N ALA A 163 6.45 -5.64 10.49
CA ALA A 163 7.07 -6.57 11.42
C ALA A 163 7.18 -7.97 10.79
N PRO A 164 8.17 -8.79 11.14
CA PRO A 164 8.32 -10.16 10.66
C PRO A 164 7.08 -11.02 10.88
N GLU A 165 6.40 -10.82 12.00
CA GLU A 165 5.17 -11.53 12.38
C GLU A 165 4.04 -11.24 11.38
N GLY A 166 3.83 -9.97 11.01
CA GLY A 166 2.81 -9.57 10.05
C GLY A 166 3.13 -10.04 8.64
N VAL A 167 4.39 -9.93 8.23
CA VAL A 167 4.84 -10.46 6.93
C VAL A 167 4.61 -11.96 6.85
N LYS A 168 4.97 -12.70 7.91
CA LYS A 168 4.74 -14.14 7.97
C LYS A 168 3.25 -14.47 7.89
N ALA A 169 2.42 -13.83 8.73
CA ALA A 169 0.98 -14.07 8.77
C ALA A 169 0.32 -13.81 7.39
N LEU A 170 0.66 -12.70 6.75
CA LEU A 170 0.12 -12.36 5.43
C LEU A 170 0.56 -13.34 4.35
N ARG A 171 1.82 -13.77 4.34
CA ARG A 171 2.33 -14.77 3.39
C ARG A 171 1.75 -16.16 3.60
N ASP A 172 1.49 -16.55 4.83
CA ASP A 172 0.86 -17.83 5.15
C ASP A 172 -0.62 -17.85 4.67
N ALA A 173 -1.34 -16.76 4.84
CA ALA A 173 -2.74 -16.62 4.41
C ALA A 173 -2.88 -16.41 2.89
N HIS A 174 -2.00 -15.62 2.30
CA HIS A 174 -2.04 -15.23 0.89
C HIS A 174 -0.68 -15.38 0.22
N PRO A 175 -0.24 -16.62 -0.06
CA PRO A 175 1.09 -16.91 -0.63
C PRO A 175 1.26 -16.40 -2.07
N ASP A 176 0.22 -15.97 -2.71
CA ASP A 176 0.18 -15.41 -4.07
C ASP A 176 0.28 -13.88 -4.13
N VAL A 177 0.18 -13.20 -2.98
CA VAL A 177 0.23 -11.74 -2.88
C VAL A 177 1.67 -11.26 -2.74
N ASP A 178 2.05 -10.29 -3.56
CA ASP A 178 3.33 -9.60 -3.41
C ASP A 178 3.25 -8.58 -2.28
N ILE A 179 4.29 -8.53 -1.45
CA ILE A 179 4.39 -7.60 -0.31
C ILE A 179 5.58 -6.67 -0.52
N TYR A 180 5.32 -5.37 -0.46
CA TYR A 180 6.33 -4.32 -0.55
C TYR A 180 6.30 -3.47 0.72
N THR A 181 7.45 -3.29 1.32
CA THR A 181 7.61 -2.44 2.52
C THR A 181 8.81 -1.51 2.35
N ALA A 182 8.74 -0.31 2.93
CA ALA A 182 9.90 0.57 2.96
C ALA A 182 10.90 0.19 4.08
N ALA A 183 10.41 -0.48 5.14
CA ALA A 183 11.28 -1.07 6.16
C ALA A 183 10.65 -2.34 6.76
N LEU A 184 11.50 -3.33 7.02
CA LEU A 184 11.20 -4.47 7.89
C LEU A 184 11.86 -4.19 9.25
N ASP A 185 11.04 -3.98 10.27
CA ASP A 185 11.46 -3.68 11.63
C ASP A 185 11.68 -4.96 12.45
N ASP A 186 12.11 -4.83 13.73
CA ASP A 186 12.66 -5.98 14.48
C ASP A 186 11.57 -6.97 14.91
N HIS A 187 10.48 -6.49 15.52
CA HIS A 187 9.43 -7.33 16.09
C HIS A 187 8.20 -6.52 16.50
N LEU A 188 7.16 -7.21 17.01
CA LEU A 188 6.03 -6.60 17.70
C LEU A 188 6.27 -6.63 19.21
N ASN A 189 5.98 -5.52 19.90
CA ASN A 189 5.94 -5.51 21.36
C ASN A 189 4.69 -6.21 21.90
N GLU A 190 4.57 -6.32 23.23
CA GLU A 190 3.45 -6.94 23.96
C GLU A 190 2.07 -6.35 23.65
N ASN A 191 2.03 -5.10 23.18
CA ASN A 191 0.80 -4.40 22.78
C ASN A 191 0.54 -4.48 21.26
N GLY A 192 1.35 -5.23 20.50
CA GLY A 192 1.21 -5.37 19.06
C GLY A 192 1.73 -4.20 18.22
N TYR A 193 2.50 -3.29 18.82
CA TYR A 193 3.17 -2.21 18.07
C TYR A 193 4.50 -2.69 17.49
N ILE A 194 4.79 -2.22 16.29
CA ILE A 194 6.07 -2.46 15.61
C ILE A 194 7.20 -1.74 16.33
N VAL A 195 8.33 -2.40 16.52
CA VAL A 195 9.55 -1.87 17.17
C VAL A 195 10.71 -1.88 16.18
N PRO A 196 11.38 -0.74 15.92
CA PRO A 196 11.17 0.60 16.50
C PRO A 196 9.89 1.29 16.01
N GLY A 197 9.33 0.92 14.85
CA GLY A 197 8.07 1.41 14.35
C GLY A 197 8.01 2.91 14.08
N LEU A 198 6.80 3.43 14.08
CA LEU A 198 6.49 4.86 13.94
C LEU A 198 5.28 5.29 14.78
N GLY A 199 4.87 4.47 15.76
CA GLY A 199 3.67 4.68 16.56
C GLY A 199 2.39 4.31 15.82
N ASP A 200 1.25 4.90 16.19
CA ASP A 200 -0.01 4.74 15.46
C ASP A 200 -0.06 5.69 14.26
N ALA A 201 -0.02 5.12 13.06
CA ALA A 201 0.00 5.90 11.83
C ALA A 201 -1.32 6.66 11.61
N GLY A 202 -2.46 6.08 11.97
CA GLY A 202 -3.76 6.73 11.85
C GLY A 202 -3.87 7.97 12.72
N ASP A 203 -3.53 7.85 14.00
CA ASP A 203 -3.54 8.98 14.93
C ASP A 203 -2.56 10.08 14.49
N ARG A 204 -1.37 9.71 14.01
CA ARG A 204 -0.37 10.67 13.51
C ARG A 204 -0.79 11.35 12.23
N LEU A 205 -1.46 10.64 11.30
CA LEU A 205 -1.99 11.19 10.05
C LEU A 205 -3.14 12.16 10.31
N PHE A 206 -4.03 11.84 11.24
CA PHE A 206 -5.29 12.57 11.43
C PHE A 206 -5.27 13.49 12.66
N GLY A 207 -4.27 13.39 13.51
CA GLY A 207 -4.16 14.21 14.71
C GLY A 207 -5.25 13.87 15.74
N THR A 208 -5.58 12.58 15.87
CA THR A 208 -6.70 12.12 16.73
C THR A 208 -6.27 11.81 18.16
N LYS A 209 -4.99 11.91 18.49
CA LYS A 209 -4.42 11.87 19.86
C LYS A 209 -3.32 12.88 20.04
#